data_5f8f44adf5260e5f2da53f4300fda9db
#
_entry.id   5f8f44adf5260e5f2da53f4300fda9db
#
_cell.length_a   1.000
_cell.length_b   1.000
_cell.length_c   1.000
_cell.angle_alpha   90.00
_cell.angle_beta   90.00
_cell.angle_gamma   90.00
#
_symmetry.space_group_name_H-M   'P 1'
#
loop_
_entity.id
_entity.type
_entity.pdbx_description
1 polymer ?
#
loop_
_entity_poly.entity_id
_entity_poly.type
_entity_poly.pdbx_seq_one_letter_code
_entity_poly.pdbx_strand_id
1 'polypeptide(L)'
;METEEFPLACRNGLRDAILLGDPIGFIDTCLADTITDNGQETWNLLAERKIENVILCGVYFNMCVLGWPVGIRQMVKLVGNVALMRDMTDVMYNPERPPGVDHFTGTDLVI
;
A
#
# COMPACT_ATOMS: atom_id res chain seq x y z
N MET A 1 3.51 -9.27 -27.07
CA MET A 1 3.71 -8.37 -25.95
C MET A 1 5.08 -8.55 -25.35
N GLU A 2 5.73 -7.46 -25.02
CA GLU A 2 7.08 -7.48 -24.52
C GLU A 2 7.09 -7.76 -23.03
N THR A 3 7.31 -9.00 -22.67
CA THR A 3 7.27 -9.39 -21.26
C THR A 3 8.54 -9.08 -20.51
N GLU A 4 9.67 -9.04 -21.20
CA GLU A 4 10.96 -8.74 -20.59
C GLU A 4 11.08 -7.32 -20.07
N GLU A 5 10.22 -6.43 -20.54
CA GLU A 5 10.22 -5.03 -20.12
C GLU A 5 9.30 -4.76 -18.91
N PHE A 6 8.70 -5.78 -18.34
CA PHE A 6 7.86 -5.59 -17.17
C PHE A 6 8.67 -5.08 -15.99
N PRO A 7 8.11 -4.14 -15.21
CA PRO A 7 8.72 -3.70 -13.96
C PRO A 7 9.01 -4.85 -13.01
N LEU A 8 9.95 -4.63 -12.11
CA LEU A 8 10.42 -5.66 -11.18
C LEU A 8 9.29 -6.28 -10.36
N ALA A 9 8.33 -5.46 -9.92
CA ALA A 9 7.20 -5.94 -9.14
C ALA A 9 6.41 -7.03 -9.89
N CYS A 10 6.17 -6.83 -11.18
CA CYS A 10 5.46 -7.81 -11.99
C CYS A 10 6.30 -9.06 -12.24
N ARG A 11 7.61 -8.90 -12.43
CA ARG A 11 8.51 -10.04 -12.66
C ARG A 11 8.62 -10.95 -11.46
N ASN A 12 8.55 -10.38 -10.26
CA ASN A 12 8.67 -11.15 -9.02
C ASN A 12 7.35 -11.77 -8.55
N GLY A 13 6.37 -11.80 -9.42
CA GLY A 13 5.10 -12.43 -9.11
C GLY A 13 4.12 -11.58 -8.34
N LEU A 14 4.45 -10.32 -8.06
CA LEU A 14 3.48 -9.39 -7.50
C LEU A 14 2.45 -9.06 -8.56
N ARG A 15 1.20 -9.23 -8.23
CA ARG A 15 0.09 -9.06 -9.16
C ARG A 15 -0.89 -8.04 -8.62
N ASP A 16 -1.57 -7.36 -9.54
CA ASP A 16 -2.69 -6.50 -9.18
C ASP A 16 -2.32 -5.43 -8.17
N ALA A 17 -1.21 -4.72 -8.38
CA ALA A 17 -0.85 -3.62 -7.53
C ALA A 17 -1.84 -2.47 -7.71
N ILE A 18 -2.21 -1.85 -6.59
CA ILE A 18 -3.08 -0.68 -6.57
C ILE A 18 -2.29 0.47 -5.96
N LEU A 19 -2.19 1.56 -6.69
CA LEU A 19 -1.47 2.74 -6.25
C LEU A 19 -2.46 3.86 -5.94
N LEU A 20 -2.19 4.58 -4.87
CA LEU A 20 -2.99 5.72 -4.48
C LEU A 20 -2.45 6.99 -5.13
N GLY A 21 -3.31 7.66 -5.87
CA GLY A 21 -2.94 8.88 -6.57
C GLY A 21 -2.05 8.64 -7.77
N ASP A 22 -1.51 9.70 -8.31
CA ASP A 22 -0.65 9.64 -9.49
C ASP A 22 0.73 9.10 -9.11
N PRO A 23 1.28 8.17 -9.88
CA PRO A 23 2.62 7.66 -9.61
C PRO A 23 3.66 8.76 -9.87
N ILE A 24 4.64 8.85 -8.98
CA ILE A 24 5.80 9.71 -9.19
C ILE A 24 6.80 8.97 -10.05
N GLY A 25 7.65 9.73 -10.77
CA GLY A 25 8.47 9.18 -11.85
C GLY A 25 9.42 8.03 -11.50
N PHE A 26 9.66 7.76 -10.23
CA PHE A 26 10.54 6.67 -9.80
C PHE A 26 9.80 5.42 -9.32
N ILE A 27 8.47 5.40 -9.43
CA ILE A 27 7.69 4.19 -9.12
C ILE A 27 7.36 3.49 -10.44
N ASP A 28 7.84 2.27 -10.56
CA ASP A 28 7.54 1.46 -11.74
C ASP A 28 6.14 0.87 -11.63
N THR A 29 5.41 0.95 -12.73
CA THR A 29 4.08 0.35 -12.83
C THR A 29 4.02 -0.59 -14.02
N CYS A 30 3.14 -1.55 -13.98
CA CYS A 30 2.85 -2.40 -15.15
C CYS A 30 1.40 -2.23 -15.59
N LEU A 31 1.07 -2.78 -16.76
CA LEU A 31 -0.26 -2.58 -17.36
C LEU A 31 -1.41 -3.11 -16.52
N ALA A 32 -1.13 -4.09 -15.65
CA ALA A 32 -2.15 -4.66 -14.77
C ALA A 32 -2.39 -3.82 -13.52
N ASP A 33 -1.51 -2.87 -13.23
CA ASP A 33 -1.64 -2.02 -12.04
C ASP A 33 -2.78 -1.04 -12.19
N THR A 34 -3.41 -0.74 -11.08
CA THR A 34 -4.49 0.24 -11.01
C THR A 34 -4.04 1.42 -10.17
N ILE A 35 -4.35 2.63 -10.60
CA ILE A 35 -4.07 3.85 -9.87
C ILE A 35 -5.40 4.47 -9.48
N THR A 36 -5.67 4.57 -8.17
CA THR A 36 -6.91 5.14 -7.67
C THR A 36 -6.73 5.66 -6.25
N ASP A 37 -7.56 6.62 -5.86
CA ASP A 37 -7.67 7.09 -4.48
C ASP A 37 -9.08 6.86 -3.93
N ASN A 38 -9.89 6.12 -4.66
CA ASN A 38 -11.30 5.90 -4.34
C ASN A 38 -11.49 4.52 -3.71
N GLY A 39 -12.03 4.49 -2.50
CA GLY A 39 -12.24 3.24 -1.77
C GLY A 39 -13.27 2.32 -2.43
N GLN A 40 -14.32 2.88 -3.04
CA GLN A 40 -15.33 2.08 -3.72
C GLN A 40 -14.78 1.41 -4.98
N GLU A 41 -14.00 2.15 -5.75
CA GLU A 41 -13.33 1.58 -6.93
C GLU A 41 -12.38 0.46 -6.54
N THR A 42 -11.63 0.67 -5.46
CA THR A 42 -10.72 -0.35 -4.93
C THR A 42 -11.48 -1.61 -4.54
N TRP A 43 -12.57 -1.45 -3.80
CA TRP A 43 -13.41 -2.59 -3.42
C TRP A 43 -13.97 -3.33 -4.61
N ASN A 44 -14.48 -2.59 -5.59
CA ASN A 44 -15.03 -3.18 -6.81
C ASN A 44 -13.97 -4.00 -7.56
N LEU A 45 -12.76 -3.46 -7.63
CA LEU A 45 -11.66 -4.12 -8.30
C LEU A 45 -11.24 -5.41 -7.57
N LEU A 46 -11.13 -5.35 -6.25
CA LEU A 46 -10.79 -6.52 -5.44
C LEU A 46 -11.85 -7.62 -5.58
N ALA A 47 -13.12 -7.24 -5.55
CA ALA A 47 -14.22 -8.16 -5.70
C ALA A 47 -14.27 -8.78 -7.10
N GLU A 48 -14.10 -7.97 -8.12
CA GLU A 48 -14.09 -8.43 -9.52
C GLU A 48 -12.97 -9.43 -9.78
N ARG A 49 -11.79 -9.15 -9.27
CA ARG A 49 -10.62 -10.01 -9.45
C ARG A 49 -10.53 -11.13 -8.42
N LYS A 50 -11.48 -11.22 -7.51
CA LYS A 50 -11.54 -12.24 -6.45
C LYS A 50 -10.27 -12.25 -5.60
N ILE A 51 -9.80 -11.07 -5.24
CA ILE A 51 -8.61 -10.90 -4.39
C ILE A 51 -9.05 -11.00 -2.93
N GLU A 52 -8.47 -11.95 -2.21
CA GLU A 52 -8.79 -12.22 -0.81
C GLU A 52 -7.66 -11.86 0.14
N ASN A 53 -6.47 -11.64 -0.38
CA ASN A 53 -5.29 -11.32 0.42
C ASN A 53 -4.70 -10.02 -0.08
N VAL A 54 -4.49 -9.08 0.84
CA VAL A 54 -3.98 -7.75 0.51
C VAL A 54 -2.74 -7.46 1.35
N ILE A 55 -1.69 -7.00 0.69
CA ILE A 55 -0.48 -6.52 1.35
C ILE A 55 -0.42 -5.01 1.16
N LEU A 56 -0.31 -4.29 2.26
CA LEU A 56 -0.22 -2.84 2.26
C LEU A 56 1.20 -2.39 2.59
N CYS A 57 1.64 -1.33 1.93
CA CYS A 57 2.91 -0.68 2.21
C CYS A 57 2.83 0.78 1.78
N GLY A 58 3.82 1.57 2.17
CA GLY A 58 3.92 2.95 1.73
C GLY A 58 4.06 3.94 2.88
N VAL A 59 3.76 5.17 2.60
CA VAL A 59 3.85 6.30 3.52
C VAL A 59 2.49 7.02 3.61
N TYR A 60 2.06 7.52 4.74
CA TYR A 60 2.69 7.32 6.04
C TYR A 60 1.83 6.39 6.86
N PHE A 61 2.46 5.46 7.57
CA PHE A 61 1.76 4.39 8.26
C PHE A 61 0.75 4.91 9.28
N ASN A 62 1.16 5.86 10.10
CA ASN A 62 0.30 6.44 11.14
C ASN A 62 -0.79 7.38 10.60
N MET A 63 -0.88 7.55 9.30
CA MET A 63 -1.86 8.44 8.65
C MET A 63 -2.60 7.70 7.53
N CYS A 64 -2.12 7.80 6.31
CA CYS A 64 -2.82 7.28 5.13
C CYS A 64 -2.89 5.76 5.09
N VAL A 65 -1.80 5.08 5.38
CA VAL A 65 -1.78 3.61 5.33
C VAL A 65 -2.73 3.01 6.35
N LEU A 66 -2.89 3.66 7.50
CA LEU A 66 -3.78 3.17 8.55
C LEU A 66 -5.23 3.58 8.31
N GLY A 67 -5.49 4.82 7.93
CA GLY A 67 -6.81 5.45 8.03
C GLY A 67 -7.53 5.82 6.73
N TRP A 68 -6.88 5.81 5.59
CA TRP A 68 -7.54 6.17 4.33
C TRP A 68 -8.55 5.12 3.88
N PRO A 69 -9.41 5.46 2.89
CA PRO A 69 -10.43 4.53 2.40
C PRO A 69 -9.90 3.19 1.90
N VAL A 70 -8.62 3.15 1.51
CA VAL A 70 -7.94 1.92 1.10
C VAL A 70 -6.88 1.50 2.12
N GLY A 71 -6.89 2.10 3.30
CA GLY A 71 -5.97 1.80 4.38
C GLY A 71 -6.33 0.55 5.15
N ILE A 72 -5.50 0.21 6.13
CA ILE A 72 -5.61 -1.03 6.89
C ILE A 72 -6.99 -1.16 7.55
N ARG A 73 -7.46 -0.12 8.22
CA ARG A 73 -8.73 -0.17 8.96
C ARG A 73 -9.91 -0.51 8.06
N GLN A 74 -9.89 -0.06 6.82
CA GLN A 74 -10.94 -0.34 5.87
C GLN A 74 -10.75 -1.70 5.21
N MET A 75 -9.53 -2.03 4.82
CA MET A 75 -9.24 -3.30 4.15
C MET A 75 -9.53 -4.51 5.04
N VAL A 76 -9.23 -4.41 6.32
CA VAL A 76 -9.55 -5.48 7.28
C VAL A 76 -11.05 -5.79 7.30
N LYS A 77 -11.88 -4.77 7.18
CA LYS A 77 -13.35 -4.95 7.15
C LYS A 77 -13.84 -5.56 5.83
N LEU A 78 -13.20 -5.20 4.73
CA LEU A 78 -13.66 -5.60 3.40
C LEU A 78 -13.12 -6.96 2.97
N VAL A 79 -11.84 -7.20 3.17
CA VAL A 79 -11.16 -8.38 2.65
C VAL A 79 -10.88 -9.41 3.74
N GLY A 80 -10.53 -8.96 4.92
CA GLY A 80 -10.25 -9.82 6.07
C GLY A 80 -8.79 -10.24 6.18
N ASN A 81 -8.14 -10.60 5.10
CA ASN A 81 -6.75 -11.02 5.09
C ASN A 81 -5.85 -9.88 4.64
N VAL A 82 -5.32 -9.14 5.60
CA VAL A 82 -4.50 -7.97 5.34
C VAL A 82 -3.17 -8.11 6.07
N ALA A 83 -2.09 -7.84 5.36
CA ALA A 83 -0.74 -7.82 5.92
C ALA A 83 -0.07 -6.49 5.62
N LEU A 84 0.83 -6.08 6.49
CA LEU A 84 1.65 -4.90 6.30
C LEU A 84 3.07 -5.33 5.90
N MET A 85 3.57 -4.73 4.83
CA MET A 85 4.97 -4.93 4.46
C MET A 85 5.81 -3.93 5.25
N ARG A 86 6.29 -4.36 6.40
CA ARG A 86 6.93 -3.50 7.39
C ARG A 86 8.15 -2.77 6.84
N ASP A 87 8.99 -3.48 6.10
CA ASP A 87 10.25 -2.92 5.58
C ASP A 87 10.06 -1.89 4.48
N MET A 88 8.84 -1.76 3.97
CA MET A 88 8.48 -0.81 2.92
C MET A 88 7.39 0.16 3.38
N THR A 89 7.33 0.41 4.68
CA THR A 89 6.33 1.28 5.28
C THR A 89 7.01 2.21 6.29
N ASP A 90 6.76 3.50 6.16
CA ASP A 90 7.32 4.52 7.04
C ASP A 90 6.22 5.29 7.75
N VAL A 91 6.56 5.86 8.90
CA VAL A 91 5.71 6.75 9.67
C VAL A 91 6.17 8.20 9.54
N MET A 92 5.27 9.12 9.89
CA MET A 92 5.60 10.54 9.96
C MET A 92 5.57 10.98 11.42
N TYR A 93 6.75 11.03 12.03
CA TYR A 93 6.95 11.58 13.37
C TYR A 93 8.16 12.52 13.38
N ASN A 94 8.07 13.54 14.21
CA ASN A 94 9.20 14.41 14.48
C ASN A 94 9.92 13.87 15.72
N PRO A 95 11.17 13.39 15.59
CA PRO A 95 11.89 12.79 16.72
C PRO A 95 12.19 13.80 17.85
N GLU A 96 12.11 15.10 17.58
CA GLU A 96 12.34 16.14 18.57
C GLU A 96 11.08 16.46 19.41
N ARG A 97 9.97 15.81 19.10
CA ARG A 97 8.69 16.02 19.80
C ARG A 97 8.14 14.68 20.28
N PRO A 98 7.28 14.69 21.33
CA PRO A 98 6.62 13.47 21.74
C PRO A 98 5.88 12.82 20.56
N PRO A 99 5.95 11.50 20.41
CA PRO A 99 6.53 10.47 21.29
C PRO A 99 8.06 10.28 21.18
N GLY A 100 8.77 11.14 20.44
CA GLY A 100 10.23 11.07 20.38
C GLY A 100 10.79 9.89 19.61
N VAL A 101 10.12 9.51 18.54
CA VAL A 101 10.52 8.37 17.68
C VAL A 101 10.83 8.86 16.27
N ASP A 102 11.76 8.19 15.61
CA ASP A 102 12.04 8.41 14.19
C ASP A 102 11.14 7.53 13.33
N HIS A 103 11.36 7.52 12.01
CA HIS A 103 10.50 6.75 11.11
C HIS A 103 10.71 5.24 11.23
N PHE A 104 11.82 4.77 11.78
CA PHE A 104 12.03 3.33 12.00
C PHE A 104 11.35 2.88 13.29
N THR A 105 11.68 3.52 14.41
CA THR A 105 11.08 3.16 15.70
C THR A 105 9.61 3.56 15.78
N GLY A 106 9.20 4.56 15.01
CA GLY A 106 7.80 4.95 14.92
C GLY A 106 6.92 3.87 14.30
N THR A 107 7.43 3.12 13.35
CA THR A 107 6.70 1.99 12.78
C THR A 107 6.43 0.94 13.85
N ASP A 108 7.42 0.65 14.68
CA ASP A 108 7.25 -0.29 15.81
C ASP A 108 6.22 0.22 16.83
N LEU A 109 6.12 1.51 16.99
CA LEU A 109 5.17 2.11 17.92
C LEU A 109 3.72 1.96 17.44
N VAL A 110 3.50 2.02 16.13
CA VAL A 110 2.15 1.95 15.55
C VAL A 110 1.65 0.50 15.41
N ILE A 111 2.56 -0.44 15.15
CA ILE A 111 2.23 -1.86 15.10
C ILE A 111 1.81 -2.34 16.50
#